data_d2da8706e34e5f92b9ba2d033a87797c
#
_entry.id   d2da8706e34e5f92b9ba2d033a87797c
#
_cell.length_a   1.000
_cell.length_b   1.000
_cell.length_c   1.000
_cell.angle_alpha   90.00
_cell.angle_beta   90.00
_cell.angle_gamma   90.00
#
_symmetry.space_group_name_H-M   'P 1'
#
loop_
_entity.id
_entity.type
_entity.pdbx_description
1 polymer ?
#
loop_
_entity_poly.entity_id
_entity_poly.type
_entity_poly.pdbx_seq_one_letter_code
_entity_poly.pdbx_strand_id
1 'polypeptide(L)'
;MNEPVEPGNIYIYNVPFVDSSKAKPRPVLVTSLPSSKGDVMGVPGTTQIENWNETHQIVIRPEDITEGTLSKTSVFPVSKQMVFSPRFFAAKVGTVKPAVLKTMLRQLTCYQVEQYCHAISTKESFTPGETIIPAAGKVIGTSERTNMVEAVLDGHLTTGRFNDAFEKRLAGFLGMRHVLTTNSGSSANLLAVSALTSPWLGAERLQPGDEVITVAAGFPTTVNPILQNGLVPVFVDVTLPTYNVDVTQLEAAYSSKTRAVILAHTLGNPFNPDAVTNFVRQHDLWLIEDCCDALGSTYKERLVGTFGDIGTISFYPAHHITMGEGGAVFTNNSKLDSIIESFRDWGRDCWCDPGKENTCGKRFGWQLGSLPLGYDHKFTYSHMGYNLKISDTQAACGLAQMDRLPGFIQARKRNFAYLKIRLKSCEKFLILPEATPGSDPSWFGFPVTIREEVNFSRVDLLKCLDQHKIGTRLLFAGNLTRQPYFEGRTYRISGELKNTDKIMNNAFWIGVYPGLTEEMLDYAASRMETFFGVSR
;
A
#
# COMPACT_ATOMS: atom_id res chain seq x y z
N MET A 1 -25.68 -21.25 42.85
CA MET A 1 -25.20 -19.86 42.66
C MET A 1 -26.36 -19.07 42.07
N ASN A 2 -26.82 -18.03 42.79
CA ASN A 2 -27.98 -17.20 42.35
C ASN A 2 -27.55 -15.99 41.47
N GLU A 3 -26.25 -15.79 41.27
CA GLU A 3 -25.76 -14.70 40.42
C GLU A 3 -25.53 -15.22 38.99
N PRO A 4 -25.89 -14.42 37.98
CA PRO A 4 -25.64 -14.75 36.60
C PRO A 4 -24.12 -14.87 36.34
N VAL A 5 -23.74 -15.88 35.58
CA VAL A 5 -22.33 -16.04 35.12
C VAL A 5 -22.12 -15.13 33.94
N GLU A 6 -21.22 -14.15 34.07
CA GLU A 6 -20.99 -13.11 33.08
C GLU A 6 -19.51 -13.07 32.63
N PRO A 7 -19.22 -12.58 31.43
CA PRO A 7 -17.86 -12.33 31.01
C PRO A 7 -17.12 -11.40 31.96
N GLY A 8 -15.87 -11.73 32.27
CA GLY A 8 -15.04 -11.01 33.26
C GLY A 8 -15.10 -11.60 34.68
N ASN A 9 -16.04 -12.49 34.98
CA ASN A 9 -16.04 -13.21 36.23
C ASN A 9 -14.98 -14.32 36.24
N ILE A 10 -14.31 -14.47 37.38
CA ILE A 10 -13.37 -15.55 37.65
C ILE A 10 -13.98 -16.54 38.63
N TYR A 11 -14.02 -17.81 38.28
CA TYR A 11 -14.50 -18.89 39.10
C TYR A 11 -13.42 -19.95 39.33
N ILE A 12 -13.48 -20.67 40.44
CA ILE A 12 -12.68 -21.87 40.65
C ILE A 12 -13.35 -23.07 39.97
N TYR A 13 -12.60 -23.75 39.12
CA TYR A 13 -13.02 -24.97 38.44
C TYR A 13 -11.93 -26.05 38.53
N ASN A 14 -12.35 -27.31 38.70
CA ASN A 14 -11.44 -28.43 38.70
C ASN A 14 -11.11 -28.83 37.26
N VAL A 15 -10.05 -28.26 36.70
CA VAL A 15 -9.60 -28.54 35.31
C VAL A 15 -8.82 -29.85 35.29
N PRO A 16 -9.23 -30.86 34.50
CA PRO A 16 -8.47 -32.09 34.35
C PRO A 16 -7.14 -31.84 33.64
N PHE A 17 -6.09 -32.56 34.00
CA PHE A 17 -4.83 -32.56 33.25
C PHE A 17 -4.94 -33.47 32.02
N VAL A 18 -4.30 -33.05 30.92
CA VAL A 18 -4.29 -33.83 29.66
C VAL A 18 -3.70 -35.26 29.88
N ASP A 19 -2.75 -35.39 30.82
CA ASP A 19 -2.00 -36.63 31.06
C ASP A 19 -2.24 -37.28 32.42
N SER A 20 -3.27 -36.87 33.16
CA SER A 20 -3.51 -37.48 34.48
C SER A 20 -4.99 -37.50 34.85
N SER A 21 -5.38 -38.53 35.62
CA SER A 21 -6.70 -38.66 36.26
C SER A 21 -6.95 -37.64 37.39
N LYS A 22 -6.01 -36.73 37.70
CA LYS A 22 -6.09 -35.78 38.78
C LYS A 22 -6.49 -34.42 38.24
N ALA A 23 -7.61 -33.88 38.71
CA ALA A 23 -8.02 -32.51 38.48
C ALA A 23 -7.46 -31.59 39.57
N LYS A 24 -7.03 -30.35 39.20
CA LYS A 24 -6.64 -29.30 40.16
C LYS A 24 -7.58 -28.13 40.05
N PRO A 25 -7.95 -27.54 41.22
CA PRO A 25 -8.70 -26.28 41.19
C PRO A 25 -7.87 -25.18 40.53
N ARG A 26 -8.45 -24.54 39.54
CA ARG A 26 -7.81 -23.43 38.80
C ARG A 26 -8.80 -22.26 38.68
N PRO A 27 -8.33 -21.01 38.69
CA PRO A 27 -9.16 -19.89 38.30
C PRO A 27 -9.49 -20.00 36.83
N VAL A 28 -10.75 -19.78 36.47
CA VAL A 28 -11.23 -19.72 35.08
C VAL A 28 -11.85 -18.36 34.87
N LEU A 29 -11.29 -17.58 33.95
CA LEU A 29 -11.87 -16.32 33.52
C LEU A 29 -12.93 -16.61 32.44
N VAL A 30 -14.17 -16.23 32.72
CA VAL A 30 -15.29 -16.36 31.78
C VAL A 30 -15.15 -15.29 30.68
N THR A 31 -15.28 -15.71 29.43
CA THR A 31 -15.06 -14.87 28.24
C THR A 31 -16.29 -14.74 27.34
N SER A 32 -17.36 -15.50 27.61
CA SER A 32 -18.61 -15.39 26.85
C SER A 32 -19.84 -15.31 27.74
N LEU A 33 -20.93 -14.83 27.19
CA LEU A 33 -22.28 -15.04 27.77
C LEU A 33 -22.64 -16.54 27.72
N PRO A 34 -23.54 -16.99 28.61
CA PRO A 34 -24.04 -18.37 28.56
C PRO A 34 -24.69 -18.69 27.20
N SER A 35 -24.42 -19.89 26.71
CA SER A 35 -25.07 -20.43 25.51
C SER A 35 -26.56 -20.77 25.82
N SER A 36 -27.32 -21.16 24.80
CA SER A 36 -28.71 -21.65 24.96
C SER A 36 -28.82 -22.87 25.88
N LYS A 37 -27.72 -23.62 26.09
CA LYS A 37 -27.61 -24.75 27.03
C LYS A 37 -27.04 -24.35 28.38
N GLY A 38 -26.73 -23.05 28.58
CA GLY A 38 -26.17 -22.51 29.79
C GLY A 38 -24.66 -22.63 29.94
N ASP A 39 -23.94 -23.23 28.98
CA ASP A 39 -22.47 -23.36 29.05
C ASP A 39 -21.80 -22.04 28.62
N VAL A 40 -20.60 -21.77 29.16
CA VAL A 40 -19.80 -20.58 28.90
C VAL A 40 -18.43 -20.94 28.34
N MET A 41 -17.87 -20.03 27.55
CA MET A 41 -16.45 -20.09 27.20
C MET A 41 -15.62 -19.46 28.32
N GLY A 42 -14.47 -20.03 28.61
CA GLY A 42 -13.55 -19.50 29.59
C GLY A 42 -12.11 -19.91 29.33
N VAL A 43 -11.17 -19.21 29.97
CA VAL A 43 -9.74 -19.49 29.90
C VAL A 43 -9.25 -19.88 31.29
N PRO A 44 -8.70 -21.09 31.47
CA PRO A 44 -8.13 -21.51 32.76
C PRO A 44 -6.80 -20.79 33.01
N GLY A 45 -6.65 -20.25 34.21
CA GLY A 45 -5.44 -19.58 34.66
C GLY A 45 -4.45 -20.49 35.37
N THR A 46 -3.21 -20.04 35.49
CA THR A 46 -2.15 -20.67 36.26
C THR A 46 -1.33 -19.62 37.03
N THR A 47 -0.85 -19.99 38.20
CA THR A 47 0.09 -19.18 38.99
C THR A 47 1.56 -19.49 38.70
N GLN A 48 1.83 -20.48 37.88
CA GLN A 48 3.19 -20.85 37.44
C GLN A 48 3.60 -20.00 36.23
N ILE A 49 4.00 -18.77 36.49
CA ILE A 49 4.27 -17.75 35.45
C ILE A 49 5.54 -18.07 34.64
N GLU A 50 6.54 -18.68 35.29
CA GLU A 50 7.88 -18.96 34.73
C GLU A 50 7.87 -19.99 33.58
N ASN A 51 6.82 -20.78 33.47
CA ASN A 51 6.71 -21.86 32.49
C ASN A 51 5.90 -21.46 31.23
N TRP A 52 5.47 -20.21 31.12
CA TRP A 52 4.61 -19.77 30.03
C TRP A 52 5.28 -18.67 29.20
N ASN A 53 5.64 -19.02 27.99
CA ASN A 53 6.25 -18.13 27.00
C ASN A 53 5.38 -18.04 25.73
N GLU A 54 4.06 -18.00 25.91
CA GLU A 54 3.12 -17.91 24.78
C GLU A 54 2.89 -16.44 24.37
N THR A 55 2.80 -16.22 23.08
CA THR A 55 2.59 -14.90 22.46
C THR A 55 1.22 -14.29 22.84
N HIS A 56 0.25 -15.16 23.17
CA HIS A 56 -1.13 -14.78 23.52
C HIS A 56 -1.46 -15.21 24.93
N GLN A 57 -1.10 -14.37 25.88
CA GLN A 57 -1.41 -14.59 27.29
C GLN A 57 -1.76 -13.28 27.99
N ILE A 58 -2.65 -13.35 28.97
CA ILE A 58 -2.96 -12.21 29.83
C ILE A 58 -2.51 -12.51 31.23
N VAL A 59 -1.77 -11.58 31.81
CA VAL A 59 -1.40 -11.57 33.22
C VAL A 59 -2.43 -10.76 33.97
N ILE A 60 -3.13 -11.40 34.91
CA ILE A 60 -4.08 -10.75 35.82
C ILE A 60 -3.47 -10.71 37.21
N ARG A 61 -3.37 -9.51 37.79
CA ARG A 61 -2.85 -9.27 39.12
C ARG A 61 -4.01 -9.03 40.10
N PRO A 62 -3.76 -9.12 41.43
CA PRO A 62 -4.78 -8.81 42.43
C PRO A 62 -5.43 -7.44 42.22
N GLU A 63 -4.64 -6.43 41.85
CA GLU A 63 -5.13 -5.06 41.59
C GLU A 63 -6.02 -4.92 40.33
N ASP A 64 -6.06 -5.92 39.48
CA ASP A 64 -6.91 -5.96 38.28
C ASP A 64 -8.34 -6.43 38.58
N ILE A 65 -8.64 -6.79 39.80
CA ILE A 65 -9.94 -7.26 40.28
C ILE A 65 -10.73 -6.08 40.85
N THR A 66 -12.02 -5.96 40.46
CA THR A 66 -12.94 -4.93 40.96
C THR A 66 -13.78 -5.43 42.13
N GLU A 67 -14.16 -6.73 42.11
CA GLU A 67 -14.97 -7.39 43.13
C GLU A 67 -14.33 -8.71 43.46
N GLY A 68 -14.23 -9.05 44.76
CA GLY A 68 -13.58 -10.27 45.23
C GLY A 68 -12.08 -10.11 45.38
N THR A 69 -11.34 -11.22 45.38
CA THR A 69 -9.88 -11.24 45.61
C THR A 69 -9.21 -12.38 44.86
N LEU A 70 -8.29 -12.03 43.98
CA LEU A 70 -7.36 -12.98 43.41
C LEU A 70 -6.10 -13.02 44.30
N SER A 71 -5.82 -14.15 44.94
CA SER A 71 -4.75 -14.24 45.96
C SER A 71 -3.34 -14.17 45.39
N LYS A 72 -3.16 -14.44 44.09
CA LYS A 72 -1.86 -14.46 43.39
C LYS A 72 -2.03 -14.00 41.95
N THR A 73 -1.02 -13.31 41.44
CA THR A 73 -0.90 -13.05 39.99
C THR A 73 -1.04 -14.36 39.20
N SER A 74 -1.89 -14.36 38.20
CA SER A 74 -2.21 -15.53 37.40
C SER A 74 -2.11 -15.20 35.92
N VAL A 75 -1.61 -16.15 35.12
CA VAL A 75 -1.54 -16.09 33.66
C VAL A 75 -2.70 -16.88 33.07
N PHE A 76 -3.39 -16.28 32.11
CA PHE A 76 -4.50 -16.87 31.37
C PHE A 76 -4.10 -16.99 29.88
N PRO A 77 -3.60 -18.17 29.46
CA PRO A 77 -3.19 -18.40 28.07
C PRO A 77 -4.41 -18.53 27.17
N VAL A 78 -4.52 -17.67 26.20
CA VAL A 78 -5.65 -17.57 25.26
C VAL A 78 -5.87 -18.85 24.47
N SER A 79 -4.77 -19.54 24.12
CA SER A 79 -4.79 -20.83 23.41
C SER A 79 -5.52 -21.94 24.18
N LYS A 80 -5.75 -21.77 25.48
CA LYS A 80 -6.43 -22.76 26.36
C LYS A 80 -7.92 -22.48 26.57
N GLN A 81 -8.54 -21.64 25.74
CA GLN A 81 -9.99 -21.41 25.84
C GLN A 81 -10.77 -22.71 25.69
N MET A 82 -11.72 -22.93 26.59
CA MET A 82 -12.54 -24.14 26.67
C MET A 82 -13.99 -23.80 27.02
N VAL A 83 -14.87 -24.79 26.83
CA VAL A 83 -16.28 -24.73 27.28
C VAL A 83 -16.38 -25.23 28.70
N PHE A 84 -17.08 -24.50 29.54
CA PHE A 84 -17.35 -24.83 30.93
C PHE A 84 -18.86 -24.85 31.20
N SER A 85 -19.30 -25.82 31.98
CA SER A 85 -20.66 -25.80 32.51
C SER A 85 -20.66 -25.12 33.88
N PRO A 86 -21.39 -23.98 34.05
CA PRO A 86 -21.39 -23.20 35.29
C PRO A 86 -21.78 -23.98 36.53
N ARG A 87 -22.57 -25.06 36.38
CA ARG A 87 -22.96 -25.95 37.49
C ARG A 87 -21.79 -26.58 38.26
N PHE A 88 -20.60 -26.61 37.61
CA PHE A 88 -19.39 -27.15 38.24
C PHE A 88 -18.43 -26.07 38.73
N PHE A 89 -18.78 -24.80 38.65
CA PHE A 89 -18.03 -23.75 39.30
C PHE A 89 -18.17 -23.83 40.82
N ALA A 90 -17.04 -23.92 41.54
CA ALA A 90 -17.03 -24.08 42.97
C ALA A 90 -17.33 -22.76 43.70
N ALA A 91 -16.67 -21.66 43.30
CA ALA A 91 -16.83 -20.35 43.91
C ALA A 91 -16.45 -19.25 42.91
N LYS A 92 -17.15 -18.09 42.99
CA LYS A 92 -16.70 -16.85 42.33
C LYS A 92 -15.51 -16.31 43.13
N VAL A 93 -14.40 -16.05 42.44
CA VAL A 93 -13.19 -15.46 43.02
C VAL A 93 -13.24 -13.96 42.93
N GLY A 94 -13.73 -13.44 41.82
CA GLY A 94 -13.82 -12.01 41.58
C GLY A 94 -14.26 -11.66 40.17
N THR A 95 -14.28 -10.37 39.89
CA THR A 95 -14.57 -9.79 38.57
C THR A 95 -13.40 -8.91 38.14
N VAL A 96 -12.89 -9.11 36.95
CA VAL A 96 -11.79 -8.27 36.42
C VAL A 96 -12.28 -6.89 36.00
N LYS A 97 -11.39 -5.91 36.03
CA LYS A 97 -11.64 -4.58 35.46
C LYS A 97 -12.08 -4.69 34.00
N PRO A 98 -13.03 -3.85 33.54
CA PRO A 98 -13.49 -3.87 32.15
C PRO A 98 -12.36 -3.74 31.11
N ALA A 99 -11.32 -2.95 31.41
CA ALA A 99 -10.16 -2.79 30.55
C ALA A 99 -9.37 -4.10 30.36
N VAL A 100 -9.24 -4.92 31.43
CA VAL A 100 -8.56 -6.22 31.39
C VAL A 100 -9.39 -7.20 30.55
N LEU A 101 -10.71 -7.24 30.78
CA LEU A 101 -11.60 -8.07 29.96
C LEU A 101 -11.53 -7.68 28.48
N LYS A 102 -11.58 -6.38 28.18
CA LYS A 102 -11.46 -5.89 26.80
C LYS A 102 -10.15 -6.37 26.14
N THR A 103 -9.03 -6.28 26.86
CA THR A 103 -7.73 -6.74 26.36
C THR A 103 -7.74 -8.25 26.09
N MET A 104 -8.32 -9.03 27.01
CA MET A 104 -8.45 -10.49 26.85
C MET A 104 -9.27 -10.86 25.62
N LEU A 105 -10.43 -10.23 25.43
CA LEU A 105 -11.30 -10.51 24.30
C LEU A 105 -10.65 -10.13 22.97
N ARG A 106 -9.88 -9.04 22.93
CA ARG A 106 -9.07 -8.67 21.74
C ARG A 106 -8.06 -9.75 21.41
N GLN A 107 -7.28 -10.20 22.37
CA GLN A 107 -6.28 -11.26 22.15
C GLN A 107 -6.92 -12.57 21.69
N LEU A 108 -8.07 -12.94 22.26
CA LEU A 108 -8.85 -14.11 21.81
C LEU A 108 -9.26 -13.97 20.33
N THR A 109 -9.77 -12.81 19.95
CA THR A 109 -10.19 -12.55 18.56
C THR A 109 -8.97 -12.64 17.62
N CYS A 110 -7.85 -12.02 17.96
CA CYS A 110 -6.62 -12.09 17.16
C CYS A 110 -6.12 -13.53 17.03
N TYR A 111 -6.10 -14.29 18.13
CA TYR A 111 -5.73 -15.71 18.12
C TYR A 111 -6.63 -16.53 17.20
N GLN A 112 -7.95 -16.31 17.21
CA GLN A 112 -8.87 -16.99 16.29
C GLN A 112 -8.60 -16.65 14.82
N VAL A 113 -8.24 -15.39 14.52
CA VAL A 113 -7.82 -14.99 13.17
C VAL A 113 -6.56 -15.74 12.74
N GLU A 114 -5.58 -15.91 13.64
CA GLU A 114 -4.37 -16.68 13.35
C GLU A 114 -4.69 -18.16 13.09
N GLN A 115 -5.53 -18.78 13.92
CA GLN A 115 -5.97 -20.16 13.71
C GLN A 115 -6.69 -20.34 12.38
N TYR A 116 -7.57 -19.40 12.01
CA TYR A 116 -8.20 -19.38 10.71
C TYR A 116 -7.17 -19.31 9.58
N CYS A 117 -6.19 -18.39 9.67
CA CYS A 117 -5.15 -18.26 8.66
C CYS A 117 -4.32 -19.53 8.51
N HIS A 118 -3.98 -20.19 9.61
CA HIS A 118 -3.29 -21.50 9.58
C HIS A 118 -4.14 -22.57 8.89
N ALA A 119 -5.41 -22.64 9.21
CA ALA A 119 -6.32 -23.65 8.64
C ALA A 119 -6.52 -23.49 7.12
N ILE A 120 -6.54 -22.24 6.63
CA ILE A 120 -6.72 -21.95 5.18
C ILE A 120 -5.38 -21.88 4.42
N SER A 121 -4.24 -21.98 5.10
CA SER A 121 -2.91 -21.90 4.50
C SER A 121 -2.55 -23.20 3.76
N THR A 122 -3.38 -23.58 2.80
CA THR A 122 -3.03 -24.61 1.83
C THR A 122 -2.18 -23.97 0.73
N LYS A 123 -0.97 -24.44 0.53
CA LYS A 123 -0.22 -24.12 -0.70
C LYS A 123 -0.96 -24.81 -1.85
N GLU A 124 -1.67 -24.03 -2.65
CA GLU A 124 -2.16 -24.52 -3.92
C GLU A 124 -0.95 -24.99 -4.75
N SER A 125 -0.95 -26.25 -5.16
CA SER A 125 0.09 -26.77 -6.04
C SER A 125 -0.07 -26.18 -7.43
N PHE A 126 1.03 -25.72 -8.02
CA PHE A 126 1.01 -25.27 -9.41
C PHE A 126 0.89 -26.48 -10.34
N THR A 127 -0.11 -26.45 -11.21
CA THR A 127 -0.31 -27.43 -12.30
C THR A 127 -0.17 -26.70 -13.63
N PRO A 128 0.89 -26.99 -14.44
CA PRO A 128 1.10 -26.33 -15.74
C PRO A 128 -0.10 -26.43 -16.67
N GLY A 129 -0.57 -25.29 -17.17
CA GLY A 129 -1.71 -25.20 -18.08
C GLY A 129 -3.10 -25.21 -17.41
N GLU A 130 -3.18 -25.50 -16.12
CA GLU A 130 -4.42 -25.49 -15.33
C GLU A 130 -4.46 -24.31 -14.34
N THR A 131 -3.39 -24.16 -13.56
CA THR A 131 -3.28 -23.07 -12.58
C THR A 131 -2.99 -21.74 -13.30
N ILE A 132 -3.76 -20.70 -12.96
CA ILE A 132 -3.54 -19.37 -13.52
C ILE A 132 -2.23 -18.78 -12.97
N ILE A 133 -1.38 -18.29 -13.87
CA ILE A 133 -0.20 -17.48 -13.55
C ILE A 133 -0.58 -16.00 -13.71
N PRO A 134 -0.87 -15.26 -12.64
CA PRO A 134 -1.32 -13.88 -12.77
C PRO A 134 -0.16 -12.93 -13.12
N ALA A 135 -0.44 -11.90 -13.92
CA ALA A 135 0.52 -10.85 -14.23
C ALA A 135 0.89 -10.03 -12.98
N ALA A 136 -0.07 -9.80 -12.09
CA ALA A 136 0.13 -9.09 -10.83
C ALA A 136 -0.76 -9.71 -9.74
N GLY A 137 -0.38 -9.52 -8.49
CA GLY A 137 -1.15 -10.04 -7.37
C GLY A 137 -0.64 -9.51 -6.04
N LYS A 138 -1.38 -9.85 -4.99
CA LYS A 138 -1.07 -9.52 -3.60
C LYS A 138 -0.65 -10.76 -2.82
N VAL A 139 0.16 -10.56 -1.81
CA VAL A 139 0.52 -11.60 -0.84
C VAL A 139 0.07 -11.15 0.55
N ILE A 140 -1.04 -11.68 1.03
CA ILE A 140 -1.66 -11.35 2.31
C ILE A 140 -1.50 -12.53 3.26
N GLY A 141 -0.96 -12.28 4.44
CA GLY A 141 -0.74 -13.26 5.49
C GLY A 141 -1.60 -13.03 6.73
N THR A 142 -1.13 -13.61 7.83
CA THR A 142 -1.77 -13.52 9.14
C THR A 142 -1.67 -12.11 9.71
N SER A 143 -0.49 -11.50 9.65
CA SER A 143 -0.23 -10.18 10.26
C SER A 143 -1.13 -9.09 9.68
N GLU A 144 -1.35 -9.07 8.37
CA GLU A 144 -2.23 -8.11 7.73
C GLU A 144 -3.68 -8.27 8.23
N ARG A 145 -4.17 -9.51 8.32
CA ARG A 145 -5.52 -9.79 8.78
C ARG A 145 -5.71 -9.45 10.26
N THR A 146 -4.75 -9.81 11.10
CA THR A 146 -4.77 -9.50 12.54
C THR A 146 -4.77 -7.99 12.78
N ASN A 147 -3.89 -7.23 12.11
CA ASN A 147 -3.86 -5.78 12.23
C ASN A 147 -5.17 -5.12 11.77
N MET A 148 -5.76 -5.59 10.66
CA MET A 148 -7.05 -5.08 10.19
C MET A 148 -8.17 -5.34 11.22
N VAL A 149 -8.20 -6.52 11.82
CA VAL A 149 -9.17 -6.85 12.89
C VAL A 149 -8.96 -5.96 14.11
N GLU A 150 -7.71 -5.73 14.51
CA GLU A 150 -7.39 -4.81 15.60
C GLU A 150 -7.89 -3.39 15.32
N ALA A 151 -7.71 -2.88 14.11
CA ALA A 151 -8.22 -1.56 13.72
C ALA A 151 -9.75 -1.49 13.81
N VAL A 152 -10.45 -2.56 13.39
CA VAL A 152 -11.91 -2.67 13.54
C VAL A 152 -12.33 -2.66 15.01
N LEU A 153 -11.61 -3.38 15.87
CA LEU A 153 -11.89 -3.44 17.31
C LEU A 153 -11.60 -2.11 18.05
N ASP A 154 -10.77 -1.23 17.47
CA ASP A 154 -10.58 0.14 17.99
C ASP A 154 -11.84 0.99 17.79
N GLY A 155 -12.61 0.73 16.72
CA GLY A 155 -13.81 1.49 16.39
C GLY A 155 -13.54 2.89 15.86
N HIS A 156 -12.27 3.24 15.60
CA HIS A 156 -11.87 4.51 15.01
C HIS A 156 -11.73 4.33 13.50
N LEU A 157 -12.79 4.64 12.74
CA LEU A 157 -12.95 4.22 11.35
C LEU A 157 -12.29 5.15 10.31
N THR A 158 -11.75 6.31 10.72
CA THR A 158 -10.95 7.21 9.88
C THR A 158 -9.45 7.01 10.18
N THR A 159 -8.57 7.90 9.73
CA THR A 159 -7.14 7.86 10.06
C THR A 159 -6.91 7.85 11.57
N GLY A 160 -6.11 6.92 12.06
CA GLY A 160 -5.84 6.70 13.48
C GLY A 160 -4.45 6.13 13.73
N ARG A 161 -4.28 5.35 14.80
CA ARG A 161 -2.96 4.87 15.26
C ARG A 161 -2.19 4.04 14.24
N PHE A 162 -2.89 3.27 13.42
CA PHE A 162 -2.23 2.49 12.36
C PHE A 162 -1.75 3.38 11.22
N ASN A 163 -2.53 4.42 10.89
CA ASN A 163 -2.12 5.40 9.90
C ASN A 163 -0.87 6.17 10.36
N ASP A 164 -0.87 6.67 11.59
CA ASP A 164 0.29 7.39 12.15
C ASP A 164 1.54 6.51 12.16
N ALA A 165 1.40 5.24 12.54
CA ALA A 165 2.50 4.28 12.55
C ALA A 165 3.00 3.95 11.13
N PHE A 166 2.08 3.82 10.16
CA PHE A 166 2.41 3.57 8.77
C PHE A 166 3.14 4.74 8.13
N GLU A 167 2.61 5.97 8.25
CA GLU A 167 3.23 7.18 7.70
C GLU A 167 4.64 7.38 8.26
N LYS A 168 4.81 7.23 9.58
CA LYS A 168 6.12 7.31 10.24
C LYS A 168 7.09 6.25 9.72
N ARG A 169 6.62 5.02 9.52
CA ARG A 169 7.47 3.92 9.04
C ARG A 169 7.85 4.09 7.58
N LEU A 170 6.91 4.51 6.73
CA LEU A 170 7.17 4.80 5.34
C LEU A 170 8.13 6.00 5.20
N ALA A 171 7.94 7.06 6.00
CA ALA A 171 8.85 8.20 6.06
C ALA A 171 10.29 7.75 6.40
N GLY A 172 10.44 6.89 7.41
CA GLY A 172 11.74 6.32 7.78
C GLY A 172 12.35 5.45 6.67
N PHE A 173 11.55 4.66 5.96
CA PHE A 173 12.01 3.85 4.83
C PHE A 173 12.48 4.72 3.66
N LEU A 174 11.73 5.78 3.33
CA LEU A 174 12.04 6.69 2.22
C LEU A 174 13.14 7.71 2.56
N GLY A 175 13.44 7.91 3.84
CA GLY A 175 14.31 9.01 4.30
C GLY A 175 13.68 10.39 4.09
N MET A 176 12.35 10.48 4.11
CA MET A 176 11.58 11.71 3.91
C MET A 176 11.05 12.26 5.23
N ARG A 177 10.84 13.58 5.30
CA ARG A 177 10.32 14.24 6.51
C ARG A 177 8.81 14.12 6.62
N HIS A 178 8.10 14.22 5.50
CA HIS A 178 6.67 14.32 5.45
C HIS A 178 6.12 13.25 4.51
N VAL A 179 5.16 12.48 5.01
CA VAL A 179 4.41 11.46 4.27
C VAL A 179 2.95 11.57 4.67
N LEU A 180 2.08 11.74 3.72
CA LEU A 180 0.63 11.82 3.90
C LEU A 180 -0.04 10.70 3.11
N THR A 181 -0.77 9.83 3.77
CA THR A 181 -1.53 8.77 3.12
C THR A 181 -2.76 9.31 2.39
N THR A 182 -3.11 8.62 1.31
CA THR A 182 -4.29 8.90 0.47
C THR A 182 -5.04 7.62 0.15
N ASN A 183 -6.28 7.72 -0.29
CA ASN A 183 -7.11 6.57 -0.61
C ASN A 183 -6.73 5.83 -1.91
N SER A 184 -5.80 6.37 -2.69
CA SER A 184 -5.22 5.70 -3.87
C SER A 184 -3.97 6.43 -4.38
N GLY A 185 -3.13 5.77 -5.20
CA GLY A 185 -2.04 6.42 -5.92
C GLY A 185 -2.54 7.47 -6.91
N SER A 186 -3.70 7.27 -7.51
CA SER A 186 -4.35 8.27 -8.37
C SER A 186 -4.68 9.56 -7.61
N SER A 187 -5.17 9.44 -6.39
CA SER A 187 -5.40 10.57 -5.49
C SER A 187 -4.09 11.22 -5.05
N ALA A 188 -3.03 10.45 -4.87
CA ALA A 188 -1.69 10.97 -4.57
C ALA A 188 -1.19 11.88 -5.70
N ASN A 189 -1.28 11.44 -6.96
CA ASN A 189 -0.94 12.24 -8.14
C ASN A 189 -1.82 13.49 -8.26
N LEU A 190 -3.13 13.36 -8.01
CA LEU A 190 -4.05 14.50 -8.02
C LEU A 190 -3.65 15.54 -6.97
N LEU A 191 -3.36 15.12 -5.75
CA LEU A 191 -2.91 16.01 -4.67
C LEU A 191 -1.57 16.68 -5.00
N ALA A 192 -0.61 15.93 -5.55
CA ALA A 192 0.70 16.46 -5.90
C ALA A 192 0.59 17.62 -6.91
N VAL A 193 -0.20 17.45 -7.98
CA VAL A 193 -0.41 18.51 -8.97
C VAL A 193 -1.26 19.64 -8.41
N SER A 194 -2.36 19.33 -7.69
CA SER A 194 -3.24 20.35 -7.11
C SER A 194 -2.51 21.21 -6.08
N ALA A 195 -1.62 20.64 -5.29
CA ALA A 195 -0.82 21.38 -4.31
C ALA A 195 0.04 22.47 -4.96
N LEU A 196 0.56 22.22 -6.16
CA LEU A 196 1.34 23.19 -6.91
C LEU A 196 0.51 24.37 -7.46
N THR A 197 -0.83 24.27 -7.46
CA THR A 197 -1.71 25.38 -7.84
C THR A 197 -2.08 26.30 -6.67
N SER A 198 -1.63 25.97 -5.46
CA SER A 198 -1.98 26.69 -4.23
C SER A 198 -1.61 28.16 -4.28
N PRO A 199 -2.52 29.08 -3.91
CA PRO A 199 -2.19 30.49 -3.73
C PRO A 199 -1.07 30.75 -2.71
N TRP A 200 -0.85 29.82 -1.76
CA TRP A 200 0.22 29.95 -0.76
C TRP A 200 1.62 29.89 -1.38
N LEU A 201 1.78 29.35 -2.59
CA LEU A 201 3.05 29.35 -3.33
C LEU A 201 3.38 30.69 -3.96
N GLY A 202 2.43 31.64 -3.99
CA GLY A 202 2.67 32.96 -4.56
C GLY A 202 2.95 32.91 -6.06
N ALA A 203 4.09 33.46 -6.50
CA ALA A 203 4.49 33.49 -7.90
C ALA A 203 4.93 32.13 -8.46
N GLU A 204 5.29 31.18 -7.60
CA GLU A 204 5.75 29.84 -8.00
C GLU A 204 4.60 28.88 -8.34
N ARG A 205 3.35 29.27 -8.00
CA ARG A 205 2.18 28.43 -8.24
C ARG A 205 1.93 28.19 -9.73
N LEU A 206 1.43 26.99 -10.03
CA LEU A 206 0.90 26.68 -11.36
C LEU A 206 -0.46 27.38 -11.60
N GLN A 207 -0.68 27.85 -12.82
CA GLN A 207 -1.90 28.51 -13.24
C GLN A 207 -2.51 27.81 -14.46
N PRO A 208 -3.83 27.90 -14.68
CA PRO A 208 -4.46 27.38 -15.89
C PRO A 208 -3.75 27.87 -17.15
N GLY A 209 -3.42 26.94 -18.04
CA GLY A 209 -2.66 27.18 -19.27
C GLY A 209 -1.14 27.00 -19.15
N ASP A 210 -0.60 26.85 -17.94
CA ASP A 210 0.80 26.45 -17.75
C ASP A 210 1.05 25.04 -18.28
N GLU A 211 2.23 24.82 -18.82
CA GLU A 211 2.65 23.56 -19.42
C GLU A 211 3.36 22.66 -18.39
N VAL A 212 3.03 21.36 -18.45
CA VAL A 212 3.66 20.30 -17.66
C VAL A 212 4.22 19.24 -18.59
N ILE A 213 5.54 19.04 -18.58
CA ILE A 213 6.18 17.99 -19.40
C ILE A 213 5.93 16.62 -18.78
N THR A 214 5.53 15.66 -19.62
CA THR A 214 5.26 14.27 -19.25
C THR A 214 5.42 13.34 -20.47
N VAL A 215 5.06 12.05 -20.31
CA VAL A 215 5.08 11.06 -21.40
C VAL A 215 3.67 10.53 -21.68
N ALA A 216 3.38 10.19 -22.94
CA ALA A 216 2.10 9.59 -23.31
C ALA A 216 2.07 8.05 -23.13
N ALA A 217 3.23 7.38 -23.08
CA ALA A 217 3.32 5.96 -22.75
C ALA A 217 3.27 5.76 -21.23
N GLY A 218 2.14 6.05 -20.60
CA GLY A 218 2.00 6.07 -19.16
C GLY A 218 0.62 5.65 -18.66
N PHE A 219 0.47 5.65 -17.35
CA PHE A 219 -0.81 5.43 -16.71
C PHE A 219 -1.65 6.72 -16.74
N PRO A 220 -2.97 6.65 -16.99
CA PRO A 220 -3.79 7.85 -17.15
C PRO A 220 -3.70 8.82 -15.96
N THR A 221 -3.63 8.32 -14.73
CA THR A 221 -3.66 9.16 -13.53
C THR A 221 -2.34 9.83 -13.18
N THR A 222 -1.27 9.58 -13.91
CA THR A 222 -0.07 10.45 -13.91
C THR A 222 -0.35 11.75 -14.68
N VAL A 223 -1.16 11.70 -15.74
CA VAL A 223 -1.43 12.81 -16.66
C VAL A 223 -2.75 13.54 -16.37
N ASN A 224 -3.80 12.80 -15.98
CA ASN A 224 -5.13 13.38 -15.75
C ASN A 224 -5.13 14.58 -14.79
N PRO A 225 -4.37 14.61 -13.69
CA PRO A 225 -4.31 15.76 -12.79
C PRO A 225 -3.86 17.06 -13.47
N ILE A 226 -3.03 16.98 -14.53
CA ILE A 226 -2.62 18.13 -15.33
C ILE A 226 -3.88 18.78 -15.96
N LEU A 227 -4.67 17.98 -16.67
CA LEU A 227 -5.90 18.43 -17.31
C LEU A 227 -6.97 18.88 -16.31
N GLN A 228 -7.11 18.17 -15.19
CA GLN A 228 -8.08 18.45 -14.13
C GLN A 228 -7.82 19.82 -13.46
N ASN A 229 -6.56 20.26 -13.41
CA ASN A 229 -6.17 21.56 -12.87
C ASN A 229 -6.08 22.65 -13.95
N GLY A 230 -6.56 22.39 -15.18
CA GLY A 230 -6.55 23.36 -16.27
C GLY A 230 -5.16 23.60 -16.87
N LEU A 231 -4.19 22.75 -16.58
CA LEU A 231 -2.84 22.77 -17.10
C LEU A 231 -2.77 22.04 -18.45
N VAL A 232 -1.69 22.25 -19.20
CA VAL A 232 -1.48 21.69 -20.54
C VAL A 232 -0.38 20.63 -20.50
N PRO A 233 -0.68 19.33 -20.72
CA PRO A 233 0.37 18.32 -20.82
C PRO A 233 1.18 18.51 -22.09
N VAL A 234 2.51 18.43 -21.95
CA VAL A 234 3.48 18.43 -23.05
C VAL A 234 4.11 17.06 -23.11
N PHE A 235 3.81 16.31 -24.16
CA PHE A 235 4.28 14.95 -24.33
C PHE A 235 5.62 14.90 -25.04
N VAL A 236 6.56 14.17 -24.47
CA VAL A 236 7.82 13.74 -25.10
C VAL A 236 7.79 12.23 -25.30
N ASP A 237 8.57 11.72 -26.24
CA ASP A 237 8.65 10.28 -26.47
C ASP A 237 9.43 9.57 -25.34
N VAL A 238 9.39 8.26 -25.37
CA VAL A 238 10.12 7.39 -24.47
C VAL A 238 11.21 6.62 -25.22
N THR A 239 12.15 6.03 -24.48
CA THR A 239 13.21 5.19 -25.05
C THR A 239 12.90 3.70 -24.86
N LEU A 240 13.27 2.89 -25.82
CA LEU A 240 13.36 1.44 -25.69
C LEU A 240 14.86 1.06 -25.59
N PRO A 241 15.24 0.11 -24.76
CA PRO A 241 14.40 -0.84 -24.00
C PRO A 241 14.08 -0.43 -22.54
N THR A 242 14.25 0.82 -22.14
CA THR A 242 14.04 1.29 -20.77
C THR A 242 12.58 1.65 -20.46
N TYR A 243 11.78 1.97 -21.48
CA TYR A 243 10.38 2.44 -21.39
C TYR A 243 10.19 3.77 -20.66
N ASN A 244 11.26 4.50 -20.39
CA ASN A 244 11.26 5.78 -19.70
C ASN A 244 11.40 6.95 -20.66
N VAL A 245 11.12 8.16 -20.16
CA VAL A 245 11.25 9.41 -20.91
C VAL A 245 12.57 9.50 -21.67
N ASP A 246 12.51 9.93 -22.92
CA ASP A 246 13.69 10.33 -23.68
C ASP A 246 14.20 11.69 -23.20
N VAL A 247 15.17 11.66 -22.30
CA VAL A 247 15.72 12.89 -21.68
C VAL A 247 16.38 13.83 -22.70
N THR A 248 16.73 13.36 -23.89
CA THR A 248 17.31 14.20 -24.94
C THR A 248 16.29 15.15 -25.56
N GLN A 249 15.00 14.89 -25.38
CA GLN A 249 13.92 15.70 -25.92
C GLN A 249 13.42 16.79 -24.95
N LEU A 250 13.89 16.80 -23.69
CA LEU A 250 13.38 17.72 -22.65
C LEU A 250 13.60 19.19 -23.03
N GLU A 251 14.81 19.53 -23.53
CA GLU A 251 15.10 20.91 -23.95
C GLU A 251 14.21 21.39 -25.10
N ALA A 252 13.92 20.53 -26.07
CA ALA A 252 13.01 20.86 -27.16
C ALA A 252 11.54 20.96 -26.70
N ALA A 253 11.19 20.31 -25.61
CA ALA A 253 9.86 20.36 -25.01
C ALA A 253 9.63 21.63 -24.17
N TYR A 254 10.69 22.29 -23.69
CA TYR A 254 10.61 23.48 -22.88
C TYR A 254 10.02 24.66 -23.65
N SER A 255 9.20 25.46 -22.97
CA SER A 255 8.71 26.78 -23.42
C SER A 255 8.62 27.74 -22.23
N SER A 256 8.39 29.01 -22.51
CA SER A 256 8.16 30.02 -21.45
C SER A 256 6.91 29.73 -20.59
N LYS A 257 6.03 28.82 -21.00
CA LYS A 257 4.85 28.36 -20.25
C LYS A 257 5.13 27.10 -19.41
N THR A 258 6.27 26.45 -19.63
CA THR A 258 6.61 25.23 -18.88
C THR A 258 6.92 25.59 -17.44
N ARG A 259 6.23 24.93 -16.48
CA ARG A 259 6.36 25.20 -15.04
C ARG A 259 6.64 23.96 -14.22
N ALA A 260 6.39 22.76 -14.76
CA ALA A 260 6.58 21.51 -14.04
C ALA A 260 6.93 20.34 -14.97
N VAL A 261 7.46 19.31 -14.36
CA VAL A 261 7.67 17.97 -14.94
C VAL A 261 7.00 16.95 -14.01
N ILE A 262 6.21 16.04 -14.57
CA ILE A 262 5.70 14.86 -13.88
C ILE A 262 6.02 13.60 -14.67
N LEU A 263 6.77 12.68 -14.07
CA LEU A 263 7.23 11.47 -14.71
C LEU A 263 7.08 10.26 -13.80
N ALA A 264 6.63 9.15 -14.39
CA ALA A 264 6.62 7.87 -13.68
C ALA A 264 7.94 7.11 -13.89
N HIS A 265 8.33 6.33 -12.86
CA HIS A 265 9.36 5.31 -12.97
C HIS A 265 8.72 4.03 -13.54
N THR A 266 8.72 3.91 -14.85
CA THR A 266 7.89 2.95 -15.60
C THR A 266 8.14 1.51 -15.20
N LEU A 267 7.10 0.82 -14.71
CA LEU A 267 7.16 -0.57 -14.23
C LEU A 267 8.29 -0.84 -13.21
N GLY A 268 8.64 0.17 -12.42
CA GLY A 268 9.68 0.06 -11.40
C GLY A 268 11.09 0.42 -11.88
N ASN A 269 11.27 0.68 -13.18
CA ASN A 269 12.55 1.12 -13.73
C ASN A 269 12.71 2.64 -13.57
N PRO A 270 13.68 3.13 -12.79
CA PRO A 270 13.91 4.57 -12.68
C PRO A 270 14.16 5.22 -14.04
N PHE A 271 13.54 6.35 -14.34
CA PHE A 271 14.07 7.22 -15.41
C PHE A 271 15.47 7.72 -15.00
N ASN A 272 16.16 8.49 -15.83
CA ASN A 272 17.46 9.08 -15.46
C ASN A 272 17.26 10.33 -14.56
N PRO A 273 17.35 10.22 -13.21
CA PRO A 273 17.08 11.35 -12.33
C PRO A 273 18.13 12.48 -12.46
N ASP A 274 19.38 12.15 -12.78
CA ASP A 274 20.41 13.19 -12.97
C ASP A 274 20.06 14.12 -14.12
N ALA A 275 19.70 13.55 -15.27
CA ALA A 275 19.33 14.35 -16.44
C ALA A 275 18.08 15.17 -16.19
N VAL A 276 17.03 14.57 -15.57
CA VAL A 276 15.77 15.26 -15.29
C VAL A 276 15.95 16.36 -14.25
N THR A 277 16.67 16.10 -13.15
CA THR A 277 16.89 17.11 -12.10
C THR A 277 17.79 18.24 -12.57
N ASN A 278 18.78 17.97 -13.45
CA ASN A 278 19.58 19.04 -14.05
C ASN A 278 18.73 19.96 -14.92
N PHE A 279 17.88 19.37 -15.78
CA PHE A 279 16.94 20.13 -16.61
C PHE A 279 15.98 20.98 -15.75
N VAL A 280 15.36 20.37 -14.74
CA VAL A 280 14.41 21.03 -13.84
C VAL A 280 15.06 22.22 -13.10
N ARG A 281 16.30 22.06 -12.60
CA ARG A 281 17.05 23.14 -11.94
C ARG A 281 17.45 24.26 -12.90
N GLN A 282 17.84 23.91 -14.13
CA GLN A 282 18.24 24.89 -15.15
C GLN A 282 17.10 25.84 -15.49
N HIS A 283 15.86 25.33 -15.48
CA HIS A 283 14.66 26.05 -15.90
C HIS A 283 13.74 26.46 -14.74
N ASP A 284 14.16 26.26 -13.49
CA ASP A 284 13.39 26.57 -12.27
C ASP A 284 11.96 25.96 -12.30
N LEU A 285 11.88 24.63 -12.52
CA LEU A 285 10.63 23.89 -12.66
C LEU A 285 10.36 23.03 -11.42
N TRP A 286 9.10 22.74 -11.15
CA TRP A 286 8.69 21.72 -10.20
C TRP A 286 8.88 20.31 -10.77
N LEU A 287 9.30 19.36 -9.93
CA LEU A 287 9.42 17.94 -10.30
C LEU A 287 8.55 17.07 -9.40
N ILE A 288 7.61 16.34 -10.02
CA ILE A 288 6.83 15.28 -9.37
C ILE A 288 7.31 13.94 -9.90
N GLU A 289 7.68 13.04 -8.98
CA GLU A 289 8.06 11.66 -9.28
C GLU A 289 6.90 10.72 -8.96
N ASP A 290 6.29 10.10 -9.97
CA ASP A 290 5.29 9.05 -9.78
C ASP A 290 6.00 7.71 -9.57
N CYS A 291 6.05 7.25 -8.31
CA CYS A 291 6.68 6.02 -7.87
C CYS A 291 5.66 4.89 -7.61
N CYS A 292 4.44 4.98 -8.16
CA CYS A 292 3.41 3.96 -7.91
C CYS A 292 3.91 2.55 -8.21
N ASP A 293 4.71 2.38 -9.26
CA ASP A 293 5.30 1.10 -9.66
C ASP A 293 6.72 0.87 -9.13
N ALA A 294 7.28 1.78 -8.31
CA ALA A 294 8.72 1.82 -8.09
C ALA A 294 9.16 1.86 -6.61
N LEU A 295 8.28 1.48 -5.69
CA LEU A 295 8.63 1.45 -4.26
C LEU A 295 9.83 0.51 -4.01
N GLY A 296 10.92 1.08 -3.49
CA GLY A 296 12.17 0.37 -3.24
C GLY A 296 13.12 0.31 -4.42
N SER A 297 12.82 0.95 -5.56
CA SER A 297 13.76 1.17 -6.65
C SER A 297 14.76 2.25 -6.27
N THR A 298 16.02 2.08 -6.68
CA THR A 298 17.08 3.06 -6.42
C THR A 298 17.78 3.47 -7.71
N TYR A 299 18.32 4.69 -7.67
CA TYR A 299 19.28 5.18 -8.65
C TYR A 299 20.50 5.69 -7.92
N LYS A 300 21.69 5.16 -8.23
CA LYS A 300 22.94 5.43 -7.50
C LYS A 300 22.72 5.33 -5.98
N GLU A 301 22.13 4.21 -5.54
CA GLU A 301 21.81 3.87 -4.14
C GLU A 301 20.76 4.75 -3.46
N ARG A 302 20.27 5.80 -4.09
CA ARG A 302 19.23 6.68 -3.57
C ARG A 302 17.85 6.23 -4.05
N LEU A 303 16.87 6.15 -3.14
CA LEU A 303 15.48 5.78 -3.46
C LEU A 303 14.86 6.80 -4.42
N VAL A 304 14.14 6.29 -5.43
CA VAL A 304 13.33 7.13 -6.32
C VAL A 304 12.16 7.76 -5.58
N GLY A 305 11.65 8.88 -6.10
CA GLY A 305 10.66 9.72 -5.43
C GLY A 305 11.27 10.75 -4.49
N THR A 306 12.60 10.69 -4.29
CA THR A 306 13.31 11.62 -3.40
C THR A 306 14.17 12.65 -4.13
N PHE A 307 14.22 12.60 -5.46
CA PHE A 307 15.01 13.50 -6.29
C PHE A 307 14.28 14.80 -6.59
N GLY A 308 12.95 14.76 -6.71
CA GLY A 308 12.08 15.89 -6.98
C GLY A 308 11.53 16.57 -5.73
N ASP A 309 10.53 17.42 -5.93
CA ASP A 309 9.85 18.19 -4.89
C ASP A 309 8.77 17.37 -4.18
N ILE A 310 8.07 16.52 -4.94
CA ILE A 310 6.97 15.67 -4.47
C ILE A 310 7.13 14.28 -5.08
N GLY A 311 7.02 13.25 -4.25
CA GLY A 311 6.90 11.87 -4.68
C GLY A 311 5.51 11.30 -4.36
N THR A 312 5.04 10.36 -5.18
CA THR A 312 3.75 9.68 -5.00
C THR A 312 3.91 8.17 -5.07
N ILE A 313 3.09 7.42 -4.33
CA ILE A 313 3.09 5.96 -4.30
C ILE A 313 1.66 5.44 -4.27
N SER A 314 1.45 4.24 -4.82
CA SER A 314 0.19 3.50 -4.75
C SER A 314 0.34 2.22 -3.92
N PHE A 315 -0.73 1.87 -3.20
CA PHE A 315 -0.86 0.63 -2.45
C PHE A 315 -2.06 -0.21 -2.92
N TYR A 316 -2.45 -0.06 -4.19
CA TYR A 316 -3.40 -0.97 -4.85
C TYR A 316 -2.86 -2.41 -4.84
N PRO A 317 -3.70 -3.48 -4.87
CA PRO A 317 -3.25 -4.87 -4.71
C PRO A 317 -2.12 -5.34 -5.60
N ALA A 318 -1.95 -4.76 -6.79
CA ALA A 318 -0.89 -5.14 -7.72
C ALA A 318 0.50 -4.60 -7.36
N HIS A 319 0.57 -3.54 -6.53
CA HIS A 319 1.82 -2.85 -6.24
C HIS A 319 2.74 -3.61 -5.26
N HIS A 320 3.82 -2.98 -4.85
CA HIS A 320 4.88 -3.59 -4.05
C HIS A 320 4.40 -4.03 -2.67
N ILE A 321 3.56 -3.21 -2.04
CA ILE A 321 2.75 -3.51 -0.86
C ILE A 321 1.32 -3.09 -1.13
N THR A 322 0.37 -3.61 -0.34
CA THR A 322 -1.04 -3.28 -0.53
C THR A 322 -1.75 -2.88 0.76
N MET A 323 -2.75 -2.02 0.59
CA MET A 323 -3.76 -1.67 1.59
C MET A 323 -5.19 -2.06 1.13
N GLY A 324 -5.30 -2.81 0.01
CA GLY A 324 -6.56 -2.94 -0.75
C GLY A 324 -6.72 -1.74 -1.66
N GLU A 325 -7.08 -0.60 -1.13
CA GLU A 325 -6.93 0.72 -1.75
C GLU A 325 -6.06 1.60 -0.85
N GLY A 326 -5.22 2.43 -1.45
CA GLY A 326 -4.32 3.33 -0.72
C GLY A 326 -3.25 3.94 -1.60
N GLY A 327 -2.64 4.99 -1.11
CA GLY A 327 -1.50 5.67 -1.69
C GLY A 327 -0.83 6.58 -0.67
N ALA A 328 0.21 7.27 -1.08
CA ALA A 328 0.84 8.31 -0.29
C ALA A 328 1.47 9.38 -1.17
N VAL A 329 1.51 10.60 -0.63
CA VAL A 329 2.29 11.73 -1.14
C VAL A 329 3.37 12.04 -0.13
N PHE A 330 4.59 12.34 -0.59
CA PHE A 330 5.68 12.65 0.32
C PHE A 330 6.58 13.76 -0.22
N THR A 331 7.13 14.55 0.70
CA THR A 331 8.00 15.69 0.40
C THR A 331 8.92 16.01 1.58
N ASN A 332 10.01 16.72 1.32
CA ASN A 332 10.85 17.31 2.38
C ASN A 332 10.52 18.78 2.66
N ASN A 333 9.61 19.38 1.89
CA ASN A 333 9.19 20.76 2.01
C ASN A 333 7.96 20.87 2.91
N SER A 334 8.12 21.40 4.12
CA SER A 334 7.04 21.54 5.11
C SER A 334 5.89 22.44 4.63
N LYS A 335 6.15 23.40 3.71
CA LYS A 335 5.10 24.22 3.12
C LYS A 335 4.23 23.40 2.17
N LEU A 336 4.86 22.58 1.31
CA LEU A 336 4.13 21.66 0.44
C LEU A 336 3.33 20.63 1.24
N ASP A 337 3.90 20.09 2.32
CA ASP A 337 3.21 19.18 3.23
C ASP A 337 1.89 19.77 3.75
N SER A 338 1.94 20.98 4.33
CA SER A 338 0.74 21.68 4.82
C SER A 338 -0.27 21.96 3.70
N ILE A 339 0.19 22.27 2.50
CA ILE A 339 -0.68 22.49 1.33
C ILE A 339 -1.35 21.18 0.91
N ILE A 340 -0.59 20.10 0.81
CA ILE A 340 -1.08 18.76 0.43
C ILE A 340 -2.11 18.28 1.45
N GLU A 341 -1.82 18.43 2.75
CA GLU A 341 -2.75 18.09 3.82
C GLU A 341 -4.07 18.88 3.71
N SER A 342 -3.97 20.19 3.48
CA SER A 342 -5.14 21.03 3.26
C SER A 342 -5.99 20.53 2.08
N PHE A 343 -5.40 20.30 0.92
CA PHE A 343 -6.11 19.75 -0.24
C PHE A 343 -6.70 18.36 0.02
N ARG A 344 -5.99 17.50 0.73
CA ARG A 344 -6.47 16.15 1.12
C ARG A 344 -7.71 16.22 2.01
N ASP A 345 -7.77 17.24 2.89
CA ASP A 345 -8.73 17.40 3.98
C ASP A 345 -9.69 18.58 3.72
N TRP A 346 -10.40 18.56 2.60
CA TRP A 346 -11.44 19.52 2.15
C TRP A 346 -10.93 20.93 1.85
N GLY A 347 -9.65 21.18 1.82
CA GLY A 347 -9.07 22.53 1.67
C GLY A 347 -9.01 23.33 2.97
N ARG A 348 -9.08 22.65 4.12
CA ARG A 348 -9.05 23.29 5.46
C ARG A 348 -7.71 23.94 5.75
N ASP A 349 -7.76 25.03 6.51
CA ASP A 349 -6.60 25.62 7.18
C ASP A 349 -6.21 24.88 8.48
N CYS A 350 -7.14 24.10 9.04
CA CYS A 350 -6.96 23.42 10.30
C CYS A 350 -6.19 22.09 10.11
N TRP A 351 -5.15 21.89 10.91
CA TRP A 351 -4.30 20.68 10.95
C TRP A 351 -4.54 19.81 12.22
N CYS A 352 -5.71 19.94 12.88
CA CYS A 352 -6.08 19.07 13.98
C CYS A 352 -6.42 17.68 13.45
N ASP A 353 -5.83 16.63 14.06
CA ASP A 353 -6.17 15.24 13.77
C ASP A 353 -7.67 14.97 13.90
N PRO A 354 -8.21 13.96 13.22
CA PRO A 354 -9.59 13.52 13.39
C PRO A 354 -9.92 13.24 14.87
N GLY A 355 -11.02 13.85 15.34
CA GLY A 355 -11.45 13.72 16.74
C GLY A 355 -10.72 14.62 17.74
N LYS A 356 -9.69 15.37 17.32
CA LYS A 356 -9.02 16.37 18.15
C LYS A 356 -9.47 17.78 17.79
N GLU A 357 -9.41 18.68 18.76
CA GLU A 357 -9.77 20.08 18.56
C GLU A 357 -8.79 21.01 19.26
N ASN A 358 -8.62 22.21 18.68
CA ASN A 358 -7.81 23.29 19.25
C ASN A 358 -6.36 22.92 19.58
N THR A 359 -5.74 22.00 18.81
CA THR A 359 -4.31 21.65 18.99
C THR A 359 -3.39 22.82 18.69
N CYS A 360 -3.83 23.80 17.87
CA CYS A 360 -3.11 25.05 17.60
C CYS A 360 -3.17 26.05 18.77
N GLY A 361 -4.06 25.85 19.77
CA GLY A 361 -4.30 26.80 20.88
C GLY A 361 -4.95 28.12 20.47
N LYS A 362 -5.40 28.26 19.22
CA LYS A 362 -5.91 29.52 18.64
C LYS A 362 -7.16 29.32 17.80
N ARG A 363 -8.01 28.35 18.13
CA ARG A 363 -9.21 27.98 17.34
C ARG A 363 -10.04 29.19 16.89
N PHE A 364 -10.23 30.16 17.78
CA PHE A 364 -11.03 31.37 17.54
C PHE A 364 -10.17 32.66 17.51
N GLY A 365 -8.86 32.54 17.44
CA GLY A 365 -7.92 33.66 17.54
C GLY A 365 -7.35 34.14 16.19
N TRP A 366 -7.93 33.70 15.07
CA TRP A 366 -7.42 34.02 13.74
C TRP A 366 -8.32 35.03 13.01
N GLN A 367 -7.69 35.92 12.23
CA GLN A 367 -8.33 36.68 11.19
C GLN A 367 -7.93 36.06 9.85
N LEU A 368 -8.87 35.38 9.19
CA LEU A 368 -8.61 34.63 7.97
C LEU A 368 -9.43 35.26 6.81
N GLY A 369 -8.72 35.93 5.90
CA GLY A 369 -9.35 36.65 4.80
C GLY A 369 -10.38 37.67 5.28
N SER A 370 -11.56 37.68 4.66
CA SER A 370 -12.71 38.56 5.00
C SER A 370 -13.69 37.93 6.00
N LEU A 371 -13.35 36.76 6.59
CA LEU A 371 -14.18 36.12 7.60
C LEU A 371 -14.25 36.99 8.89
N PRO A 372 -15.33 36.91 9.69
CA PRO A 372 -15.39 37.60 10.97
C PRO A 372 -14.23 37.22 11.89
N LEU A 373 -13.70 38.17 12.66
CA LEU A 373 -12.69 37.88 13.67
C LEU A 373 -13.23 36.83 14.66
N GLY A 374 -12.43 35.80 14.94
CA GLY A 374 -12.82 34.70 15.82
C GLY A 374 -13.70 33.65 15.13
N TYR A 375 -13.80 33.68 13.80
CA TYR A 375 -14.41 32.56 13.08
C TYR A 375 -13.67 31.27 13.36
N ASP A 376 -14.38 30.16 13.48
CA ASP A 376 -13.77 28.88 13.85
C ASP A 376 -12.77 28.42 12.78
N HIS A 377 -11.48 28.35 13.15
CA HIS A 377 -10.38 27.92 12.30
C HIS A 377 -10.65 26.57 11.64
N LYS A 378 -11.31 25.64 12.34
CA LYS A 378 -11.66 24.30 11.83
C LYS A 378 -12.59 24.33 10.61
N PHE A 379 -13.35 25.41 10.43
CA PHE A 379 -14.30 25.61 9.32
C PHE A 379 -13.87 26.69 8.35
N THR A 380 -12.58 27.02 8.32
CA THR A 380 -11.97 27.90 7.32
C THR A 380 -11.31 27.05 6.24
N TYR A 381 -11.52 27.44 4.99
CA TYR A 381 -11.03 26.71 3.82
C TYR A 381 -10.22 27.65 2.93
N SER A 382 -8.94 27.34 2.74
CA SER A 382 -8.01 28.11 1.91
C SER A 382 -7.84 27.55 0.51
N HIS A 383 -8.29 26.31 0.30
CA HIS A 383 -8.20 25.62 -0.97
C HIS A 383 -9.54 24.99 -1.38
N MET A 384 -9.72 24.79 -2.67
CA MET A 384 -10.78 23.93 -3.21
C MET A 384 -10.30 22.48 -3.13
N GLY A 385 -10.38 21.92 -1.92
CA GLY A 385 -9.80 20.61 -1.62
C GLY A 385 -10.78 19.45 -1.75
N TYR A 386 -10.28 18.27 -1.39
CA TYR A 386 -10.93 16.96 -1.55
C TYR A 386 -11.13 16.30 -0.18
N ASN A 387 -11.72 15.11 -0.14
CA ASN A 387 -11.63 14.18 0.98
C ASN A 387 -11.00 12.87 0.49
N LEU A 388 -9.69 12.76 0.63
CA LEU A 388 -8.90 11.66 0.05
C LEU A 388 -8.15 10.84 1.10
N LYS A 389 -8.56 10.93 2.37
CA LYS A 389 -7.99 10.12 3.46
C LYS A 389 -8.31 8.64 3.31
N ILE A 390 -7.47 7.81 3.88
CA ILE A 390 -7.74 6.37 4.07
C ILE A 390 -8.44 6.10 5.40
N SER A 391 -8.92 4.89 5.58
CA SER A 391 -9.35 4.36 6.88
C SER A 391 -8.17 3.72 7.63
N ASP A 392 -8.27 3.65 8.95
CA ASP A 392 -7.23 3.02 9.78
C ASP A 392 -7.10 1.51 9.50
N THR A 393 -8.17 0.86 9.03
CA THR A 393 -8.15 -0.55 8.60
C THR A 393 -7.24 -0.76 7.38
N GLN A 394 -7.26 0.16 6.41
CA GLN A 394 -6.36 0.14 5.24
C GLN A 394 -4.91 0.33 5.69
N ALA A 395 -4.67 1.33 6.56
CA ALA A 395 -3.35 1.59 7.12
C ALA A 395 -2.80 0.40 7.92
N ALA A 396 -3.66 -0.30 8.66
CA ALA A 396 -3.30 -1.49 9.43
C ALA A 396 -2.78 -2.63 8.54
N CYS A 397 -3.41 -2.84 7.37
CA CYS A 397 -2.89 -3.75 6.35
C CYS A 397 -1.52 -3.31 5.85
N GLY A 398 -1.38 -2.04 5.44
CA GLY A 398 -0.13 -1.47 4.95
C GLY A 398 1.01 -1.56 5.94
N LEU A 399 0.74 -1.30 7.23
CA LEU A 399 1.74 -1.37 8.29
C LEU A 399 2.36 -2.78 8.40
N ALA A 400 1.52 -3.82 8.35
CA ALA A 400 2.00 -5.21 8.36
C ALA A 400 2.80 -5.55 7.08
N GLN A 401 2.40 -5.00 5.93
CA GLN A 401 3.11 -5.18 4.66
C GLN A 401 4.52 -4.56 4.68
N MET A 402 4.76 -3.49 5.45
CA MET A 402 6.08 -2.87 5.58
C MET A 402 7.14 -3.83 6.12
N ASP A 403 6.77 -4.80 6.97
CA ASP A 403 7.70 -5.84 7.47
C ASP A 403 8.16 -6.77 6.35
N ARG A 404 7.32 -6.97 5.35
CA ARG A 404 7.56 -7.89 4.24
C ARG A 404 8.18 -7.20 3.03
N LEU A 405 8.15 -5.86 2.96
CA LEU A 405 8.60 -5.08 1.81
C LEU A 405 10.03 -5.44 1.35
N PRO A 406 11.04 -5.57 2.22
CA PRO A 406 12.39 -5.95 1.76
C PRO A 406 12.41 -7.30 1.03
N GLY A 407 11.68 -8.28 1.54
CA GLY A 407 11.54 -9.60 0.91
C GLY A 407 10.80 -9.53 -0.43
N PHE A 408 9.79 -8.69 -0.55
CA PHE A 408 9.05 -8.47 -1.78
C PHE A 408 9.90 -7.82 -2.87
N ILE A 409 10.70 -6.81 -2.52
CA ILE A 409 11.65 -6.17 -3.43
C ILE A 409 12.64 -7.22 -3.99
N GLN A 410 13.23 -8.03 -3.11
CA GLN A 410 14.18 -9.06 -3.53
C GLN A 410 13.53 -10.14 -4.41
N ALA A 411 12.31 -10.54 -4.13
CA ALA A 411 11.57 -11.50 -4.95
C ALA A 411 11.34 -10.96 -6.37
N ARG A 412 10.89 -9.69 -6.50
CA ARG A 412 10.69 -9.04 -7.79
C ARG A 412 11.98 -8.98 -8.63
N LYS A 413 13.10 -8.60 -8.00
CA LYS A 413 14.43 -8.57 -8.64
C LYS A 413 14.86 -9.95 -9.13
N ARG A 414 14.73 -10.99 -8.30
CA ARG A 414 15.04 -12.37 -8.68
C ARG A 414 14.18 -12.86 -9.84
N ASN A 415 12.87 -12.66 -9.75
CA ASN A 415 11.92 -13.09 -10.77
C ASN A 415 12.19 -12.40 -12.12
N PHE A 416 12.51 -11.11 -12.11
CA PHE A 416 12.88 -10.38 -13.30
C PHE A 416 14.19 -10.90 -13.91
N ALA A 417 15.23 -11.06 -13.10
CA ALA A 417 16.53 -11.57 -13.55
C ALA A 417 16.39 -12.98 -14.16
N TYR A 418 15.57 -13.84 -13.52
CA TYR A 418 15.28 -15.17 -14.04
C TYR A 418 14.64 -15.11 -15.43
N LEU A 419 13.58 -14.33 -15.61
CA LEU A 419 12.92 -14.17 -16.92
C LEU A 419 13.85 -13.58 -17.97
N LYS A 420 14.70 -12.61 -17.59
CA LYS A 420 15.65 -12.00 -18.53
C LYS A 420 16.66 -13.02 -19.07
N ILE A 421 17.17 -13.90 -18.22
CA ILE A 421 18.08 -14.98 -18.63
C ILE A 421 17.34 -15.99 -19.51
N ARG A 422 16.15 -16.41 -19.09
CA ARG A 422 15.35 -17.44 -19.79
C ARG A 422 14.93 -16.99 -21.19
N LEU A 423 14.53 -15.73 -21.35
CA LEU A 423 14.02 -15.20 -22.62
C LEU A 423 15.12 -14.64 -23.54
N LYS A 424 16.39 -14.76 -23.16
CA LYS A 424 17.51 -14.26 -23.99
C LYS A 424 17.52 -14.85 -25.40
N SER A 425 17.19 -16.13 -25.55
CA SER A 425 17.06 -16.81 -26.85
C SER A 425 15.95 -16.23 -27.75
N CYS A 426 15.02 -15.47 -27.17
CA CYS A 426 13.90 -14.83 -27.87
C CYS A 426 14.19 -13.41 -28.36
N GLU A 427 15.40 -12.86 -28.14
CA GLU A 427 15.77 -11.48 -28.54
C GLU A 427 15.64 -11.19 -30.03
N LYS A 428 15.70 -12.22 -30.89
CA LYS A 428 15.43 -12.06 -32.33
C LYS A 428 13.96 -11.72 -32.65
N PHE A 429 13.03 -11.95 -31.68
CA PHE A 429 11.60 -11.65 -31.82
C PHE A 429 11.15 -10.51 -30.91
N LEU A 430 11.86 -10.34 -29.79
CA LEU A 430 11.49 -9.43 -28.71
C LEU A 430 12.60 -8.41 -28.43
N ILE A 431 12.20 -7.21 -28.07
CA ILE A 431 13.05 -6.26 -27.34
C ILE A 431 12.83 -6.55 -25.86
N LEU A 432 13.86 -7.09 -25.20
CA LEU A 432 13.83 -7.36 -23.76
C LEU A 432 14.12 -6.08 -22.96
N PRO A 433 13.55 -5.94 -21.75
CA PRO A 433 13.73 -4.74 -20.94
C PRO A 433 15.15 -4.60 -20.39
N GLU A 434 15.58 -3.35 -20.24
CA GLU A 434 16.85 -3.00 -19.60
C GLU A 434 16.64 -1.98 -18.49
N ALA A 435 17.40 -2.14 -17.42
CA ALA A 435 17.46 -1.14 -16.38
C ALA A 435 18.14 0.14 -16.88
N THR A 436 17.67 1.29 -16.46
CA THR A 436 18.38 2.55 -16.68
C THR A 436 19.78 2.47 -16.08
N PRO A 437 20.84 2.89 -16.78
CA PRO A 437 22.20 2.83 -16.23
C PRO A 437 22.31 3.52 -14.87
N GLY A 438 22.90 2.83 -13.90
CA GLY A 438 23.04 3.31 -12.51
C GLY A 438 21.83 3.06 -11.62
N SER A 439 20.78 2.40 -12.12
CA SER A 439 19.61 2.03 -11.33
C SER A 439 19.65 0.58 -10.84
N ASP A 440 18.92 0.34 -9.75
CA ASP A 440 18.61 -1.00 -9.22
C ASP A 440 17.08 -1.09 -9.01
N PRO A 441 16.34 -1.48 -10.06
CA PRO A 441 14.89 -1.45 -10.07
C PRO A 441 14.25 -2.50 -9.16
N SER A 442 13.23 -2.12 -8.41
CA SER A 442 12.24 -3.00 -7.83
C SER A 442 11.10 -3.18 -8.84
N TRP A 443 11.26 -4.14 -9.75
CA TRP A 443 10.41 -4.29 -10.93
C TRP A 443 8.94 -4.57 -10.58
N PHE A 444 8.03 -3.83 -11.23
CA PHE A 444 6.59 -4.09 -11.14
C PHE A 444 6.15 -5.21 -12.08
N GLY A 445 6.69 -5.25 -13.28
CA GLY A 445 6.44 -6.25 -14.32
C GLY A 445 7.65 -6.47 -15.21
N PHE A 446 7.58 -7.49 -16.06
CA PHE A 446 8.59 -7.77 -17.09
C PHE A 446 8.05 -7.35 -18.46
N PRO A 447 8.28 -6.10 -18.92
CA PRO A 447 7.81 -5.64 -20.21
C PRO A 447 8.62 -6.27 -21.34
N VAL A 448 7.93 -6.56 -22.43
CA VAL A 448 8.54 -6.96 -23.70
C VAL A 448 7.87 -6.22 -24.84
N THR A 449 8.63 -5.89 -25.88
CA THR A 449 8.11 -5.31 -27.11
C THR A 449 8.43 -6.21 -28.28
N ILE A 450 7.41 -6.59 -29.05
CA ILE A 450 7.59 -7.41 -30.26
C ILE A 450 8.29 -6.57 -31.32
N ARG A 451 9.30 -7.15 -31.99
CA ARG A 451 9.99 -6.51 -33.09
C ARG A 451 9.08 -6.41 -34.33
N GLU A 452 9.34 -5.45 -35.21
CA GLU A 452 8.49 -5.18 -36.36
C GLU A 452 8.71 -6.21 -37.50
N GLU A 453 9.88 -6.82 -37.55
CA GLU A 453 10.30 -7.74 -38.60
C GLU A 453 9.78 -9.17 -38.44
N VAL A 454 8.85 -9.40 -37.50
CA VAL A 454 8.27 -10.72 -37.25
C VAL A 454 6.98 -10.92 -38.04
N ASN A 455 6.59 -12.18 -38.22
CA ASN A 455 5.41 -12.59 -39.01
C ASN A 455 4.17 -12.93 -38.16
N PHE A 456 4.12 -12.46 -36.91
CA PHE A 456 2.99 -12.62 -35.97
C PHE A 456 2.71 -11.29 -35.27
N SER A 457 1.49 -11.14 -34.78
CA SER A 457 1.07 -9.96 -34.03
C SER A 457 1.20 -10.16 -32.51
N ARG A 458 1.18 -9.04 -31.77
CA ARG A 458 1.04 -9.09 -30.29
C ARG A 458 -0.19 -9.89 -29.87
N VAL A 459 -1.30 -9.71 -30.57
CA VAL A 459 -2.57 -10.40 -30.25
C VAL A 459 -2.42 -11.92 -30.37
N ASP A 460 -1.66 -12.42 -31.35
CA ASP A 460 -1.44 -13.86 -31.52
C ASP A 460 -0.68 -14.44 -30.33
N LEU A 461 0.39 -13.76 -29.90
CA LEU A 461 1.16 -14.18 -28.72
C LEU A 461 0.31 -14.09 -27.43
N LEU A 462 -0.45 -13.00 -27.23
CA LEU A 462 -1.29 -12.85 -26.04
C LEU A 462 -2.38 -13.93 -25.98
N LYS A 463 -3.01 -14.31 -27.10
CA LYS A 463 -3.96 -15.41 -27.18
C LYS A 463 -3.31 -16.75 -26.80
N CYS A 464 -2.10 -17.00 -27.29
CA CYS A 464 -1.35 -18.20 -26.94
C CYS A 464 -1.09 -18.26 -25.43
N LEU A 465 -0.62 -17.15 -24.82
CA LEU A 465 -0.36 -17.09 -23.38
C LEU A 465 -1.63 -17.28 -22.55
N ASP A 466 -2.74 -16.66 -22.96
CA ASP A 466 -4.04 -16.81 -22.30
C ASP A 466 -4.57 -18.26 -22.34
N GLN A 467 -4.45 -18.94 -23.48
CA GLN A 467 -4.78 -20.37 -23.61
C GLN A 467 -3.99 -21.25 -22.64
N HIS A 468 -2.76 -20.84 -22.30
CA HIS A 468 -1.90 -21.51 -21.34
C HIS A 468 -2.01 -20.95 -19.91
N LYS A 469 -3.09 -20.16 -19.62
CA LYS A 469 -3.38 -19.58 -18.30
C LYS A 469 -2.30 -18.61 -17.79
N ILE A 470 -1.57 -17.96 -18.70
CA ILE A 470 -0.53 -16.97 -18.38
C ILE A 470 -1.12 -15.58 -18.56
N GLY A 471 -1.30 -14.89 -17.45
CA GLY A 471 -1.83 -13.53 -17.40
C GLY A 471 -0.84 -12.50 -17.96
N THR A 472 -1.32 -11.60 -18.79
CA THR A 472 -0.56 -10.50 -19.37
C THR A 472 -1.25 -9.17 -19.16
N ARG A 473 -0.52 -8.07 -19.29
CA ARG A 473 -1.08 -6.71 -19.29
C ARG A 473 -0.41 -5.87 -20.38
N LEU A 474 -1.15 -4.94 -20.95
CA LEU A 474 -0.57 -3.92 -21.82
C LEU A 474 0.26 -2.93 -20.98
N LEU A 475 1.18 -2.22 -21.61
CA LEU A 475 1.87 -1.13 -20.95
C LEU A 475 0.91 0.05 -20.81
N PHE A 476 0.11 0.00 -19.75
CA PHE A 476 -0.88 1.00 -19.38
C PHE A 476 -1.82 1.42 -20.54
N ALA A 477 -1.91 2.72 -20.82
CA ALA A 477 -2.72 3.24 -21.91
C ALA A 477 -2.07 3.11 -23.31
N GLY A 478 -0.81 2.67 -23.38
CA GLY A 478 -0.04 2.68 -24.61
C GLY A 478 0.34 4.10 -25.04
N ASN A 479 -0.54 4.75 -25.80
CA ASN A 479 -0.43 6.17 -26.15
C ASN A 479 -1.68 6.93 -25.69
N LEU A 480 -1.56 7.73 -24.64
CA LEU A 480 -2.66 8.49 -24.06
C LEU A 480 -3.33 9.41 -25.04
N THR A 481 -2.58 10.02 -25.96
CA THR A 481 -3.13 10.95 -26.96
C THR A 481 -4.10 10.29 -27.95
N ARG A 482 -4.09 8.95 -28.02
CA ARG A 482 -4.99 8.14 -28.85
C ARG A 482 -6.17 7.54 -28.08
N GLN A 483 -6.24 7.77 -26.78
CA GLN A 483 -7.35 7.30 -25.96
C GLN A 483 -8.60 8.18 -26.19
N PRO A 484 -9.82 7.60 -26.23
CA PRO A 484 -11.04 8.34 -26.56
C PRO A 484 -11.26 9.60 -25.71
N TYR A 485 -10.89 9.58 -24.43
CA TYR A 485 -11.08 10.73 -23.54
C TYR A 485 -10.15 11.92 -23.81
N PHE A 486 -9.11 11.73 -24.62
CA PHE A 486 -8.21 12.82 -25.05
C PHE A 486 -8.77 13.62 -26.23
N GLU A 487 -9.81 13.12 -26.91
CA GLU A 487 -10.44 13.83 -28.01
C GLU A 487 -10.96 15.20 -27.54
N GLY A 488 -10.58 16.26 -28.26
CA GLY A 488 -10.92 17.63 -27.92
C GLY A 488 -10.18 18.25 -26.71
N ARG A 489 -9.22 17.55 -26.12
CA ARG A 489 -8.39 18.11 -25.03
C ARG A 489 -7.22 18.92 -25.58
N THR A 490 -6.82 19.94 -24.83
CA THR A 490 -5.64 20.74 -25.17
C THR A 490 -4.39 20.05 -24.63
N TYR A 491 -3.44 19.80 -25.52
CA TYR A 491 -2.11 19.27 -25.20
C TYR A 491 -1.11 19.66 -26.29
N ARG A 492 0.18 19.46 -26.04
CA ARG A 492 1.25 19.63 -27.02
C ARG A 492 2.11 18.37 -27.11
N ILE A 493 2.58 18.04 -28.30
CA ILE A 493 3.58 17.00 -28.54
C ILE A 493 4.87 17.70 -28.94
N SER A 494 5.99 17.35 -28.31
CA SER A 494 7.33 17.78 -28.68
C SER A 494 7.99 16.70 -29.51
N GLY A 495 8.21 16.98 -30.79
CA GLY A 495 8.75 16.01 -31.75
C GLY A 495 7.73 14.95 -32.18
N GLU A 496 8.15 13.70 -32.24
CA GLU A 496 7.33 12.54 -32.65
C GLU A 496 7.26 11.52 -31.51
N LEU A 497 6.15 10.79 -31.42
CA LEU A 497 5.90 9.75 -30.40
C LEU A 497 6.10 8.33 -30.99
N LYS A 498 7.20 8.09 -31.70
CA LYS A 498 7.46 6.82 -32.41
C LYS A 498 7.55 5.62 -31.47
N ASN A 499 8.32 5.72 -30.40
CA ASN A 499 8.45 4.63 -29.44
C ASN A 499 7.18 4.46 -28.61
N THR A 500 6.50 5.55 -28.27
CA THR A 500 5.18 5.52 -27.64
C THR A 500 4.16 4.74 -28.48
N ASP A 501 4.08 5.01 -29.79
CA ASP A 501 3.21 4.28 -30.72
C ASP A 501 3.64 2.81 -30.87
N LYS A 502 4.95 2.54 -30.92
CA LYS A 502 5.48 1.17 -30.92
C LYS A 502 5.10 0.40 -29.66
N ILE A 503 5.19 1.04 -28.51
CA ILE A 503 4.74 0.46 -27.23
C ILE A 503 3.25 0.15 -27.28
N MET A 504 2.42 1.10 -27.73
CA MET A 504 0.97 0.91 -27.83
C MET A 504 0.60 -0.31 -28.69
N ASN A 505 1.30 -0.52 -29.78
CA ASN A 505 0.99 -1.57 -30.74
C ASN A 505 1.62 -2.92 -30.37
N ASN A 506 2.85 -2.93 -29.82
CA ASN A 506 3.70 -4.12 -29.79
C ASN A 506 4.13 -4.52 -28.37
N ALA A 507 3.92 -3.68 -27.32
CA ALA A 507 4.36 -4.00 -25.97
C ALA A 507 3.27 -4.65 -25.13
N PHE A 508 3.71 -5.51 -24.20
CA PHE A 508 2.93 -6.06 -23.08
C PHE A 508 3.90 -6.44 -21.96
N TRP A 509 3.40 -6.80 -20.79
CA TRP A 509 4.24 -7.31 -19.72
C TRP A 509 3.63 -8.53 -19.03
N ILE A 510 4.50 -9.36 -18.44
CA ILE A 510 4.18 -10.52 -17.62
C ILE A 510 4.63 -10.29 -16.19
N GLY A 511 4.13 -11.11 -15.27
CA GLY A 511 4.31 -10.92 -13.83
C GLY A 511 5.73 -11.22 -13.34
N VAL A 512 6.14 -10.45 -12.31
CA VAL A 512 7.33 -10.72 -11.49
C VAL A 512 7.04 -10.59 -9.99
N TYR A 513 5.77 -10.50 -9.59
CA TYR A 513 5.38 -10.25 -8.20
C TYR A 513 5.75 -11.41 -7.26
N PRO A 514 5.85 -11.16 -5.93
CA PRO A 514 6.41 -12.13 -4.97
C PRO A 514 5.64 -13.46 -4.82
N GLY A 515 4.40 -13.52 -5.31
CA GLY A 515 3.61 -14.76 -5.26
C GLY A 515 3.92 -15.76 -6.36
N LEU A 516 4.77 -15.40 -7.34
CA LEU A 516 5.16 -16.31 -8.42
C LEU A 516 6.31 -17.21 -7.97
N THR A 517 6.19 -18.50 -8.29
CA THR A 517 7.26 -19.47 -8.11
C THR A 517 8.16 -19.53 -9.35
N GLU A 518 9.39 -20.04 -9.20
CA GLU A 518 10.29 -20.24 -10.32
C GLU A 518 9.70 -21.18 -11.37
N GLU A 519 8.97 -22.22 -10.94
CA GLU A 519 8.27 -23.15 -11.83
C GLU A 519 7.21 -22.44 -12.71
N MET A 520 6.45 -21.48 -12.14
CA MET A 520 5.49 -20.65 -12.87
C MET A 520 6.21 -19.78 -13.92
N LEU A 521 7.33 -19.18 -13.54
CA LEU A 521 8.12 -18.34 -14.44
C LEU A 521 8.76 -19.16 -15.58
N ASP A 522 9.28 -20.36 -15.26
CA ASP A 522 9.84 -21.28 -16.26
C ASP A 522 8.77 -21.73 -17.25
N TYR A 523 7.58 -22.07 -16.75
CA TYR A 523 6.47 -22.43 -17.62
C TYR A 523 6.07 -21.29 -18.56
N ALA A 524 5.94 -20.06 -18.04
CA ALA A 524 5.62 -18.89 -18.85
C ALA A 524 6.67 -18.63 -19.95
N ALA A 525 7.95 -18.68 -19.58
CA ALA A 525 9.04 -18.53 -20.55
C ALA A 525 9.04 -19.65 -21.60
N SER A 526 8.83 -20.90 -21.18
CA SER A 526 8.79 -22.06 -22.09
C SER A 526 7.64 -21.96 -23.11
N ARG A 527 6.48 -21.41 -22.72
CA ARG A 527 5.37 -21.19 -23.68
C ARG A 527 5.70 -20.14 -24.71
N MET A 528 6.39 -19.07 -24.31
CA MET A 528 6.89 -18.06 -25.25
C MET A 528 7.93 -18.65 -26.21
N GLU A 529 8.93 -19.40 -25.70
CA GLU A 529 9.93 -20.10 -26.52
C GLU A 529 9.28 -21.03 -27.54
N THR A 530 8.29 -21.83 -27.09
CA THR A 530 7.54 -22.75 -27.98
C THR A 530 6.80 -21.98 -29.06
N PHE A 531 6.14 -20.85 -28.74
CA PHE A 531 5.44 -20.02 -29.70
C PHE A 531 6.41 -19.49 -30.80
N PHE A 532 7.62 -19.13 -30.43
CA PHE A 532 8.64 -18.65 -31.35
C PHE A 532 9.40 -19.77 -32.09
N GLY A 533 9.14 -21.04 -31.80
CA GLY A 533 9.89 -22.17 -32.36
C GLY A 533 11.37 -22.18 -31.94
N VAL A 534 11.67 -21.67 -30.72
CA VAL A 534 13.00 -21.72 -30.11
C VAL A 534 13.10 -23.01 -29.31
N SER A 535 13.99 -23.92 -29.74
CA SER A 535 14.33 -25.13 -28.97
C SER A 535 15.31 -24.78 -27.86
N ARG A 536 15.18 -25.46 -26.72
CA ARG A 536 16.19 -25.39 -25.65
C ARG A 536 17.52 -25.95 -26.09
#